data_92ab736fe763fb5d21e8bcaf101d2ced
#
_entry.id   92ab736fe763fb5d21e8bcaf101d2ced
#
_cell.length_a   1.000
_cell.length_b   1.000
_cell.length_c   1.000
_cell.angle_alpha   90.00
_cell.angle_beta   90.00
_cell.angle_gamma   90.00
#
_symmetry.space_group_name_H-M   'P 1'
#
loop_
_entity.id
_entity.type
_entity.pdbx_description
1 polymer ?
#
loop_
_entity_poly.entity_id
_entity_poly.type
_entity_poly.pdbx_seq_one_letter_code
_entity_poly.pdbx_strand_id
1 'polypeptide(L)'
;MNFTGFQASGKSTIAKAIYYFRTIKDDIIELAKSQALDATPVYGVKSTLSIEHGITLRKALENYLREKFLRTFGSSWGMPNDMYMEYHFTKTCYVKISLENDSRYSTPNYIWITMSNELIRFLKANNHTLSVTPLGISEEDLRIFKKNLYEIFEDSCSVVYIPAGRSMITLLSQQLSYIYATMDDMQKRSLDTCTKDYLERILRLKPEFSEGLQGLAYSSGRSGLSPRLVVQALDLTQKILRGTYRYSNGEEQIVLEDGKYVKINFSSSGQQECVWILNLLFYYLVQQKEILFIIEEPESHLFPESQKYITELIALVNN
;
A
#
# COMPACT_ATOMS: atom_id res chain seq x y z
N MET A 1 14.30 9.04 -4.42
CA MET A 1 14.94 8.32 -5.56
C MET A 1 14.05 8.50 -6.78
N ASN A 2 14.57 8.98 -7.89
CA ASN A 2 13.81 9.20 -9.12
C ASN A 2 14.25 8.20 -10.19
N PHE A 3 13.31 7.47 -10.76
CA PHE A 3 13.56 6.60 -11.91
C PHE A 3 13.12 7.31 -13.18
N THR A 4 14.07 7.67 -14.04
CA THR A 4 13.81 8.25 -15.36
C THR A 4 14.28 7.29 -16.44
N GLY A 5 13.65 7.33 -17.61
CA GLY A 5 14.00 6.47 -18.74
C GLY A 5 12.89 6.40 -19.78
N PHE A 6 13.22 5.81 -20.93
CA PHE A 6 12.25 5.62 -22.01
C PHE A 6 11.06 4.77 -21.59
N GLN A 7 9.96 4.88 -22.33
CA GLN A 7 8.80 4.00 -22.14
C GLN A 7 9.23 2.53 -22.32
N ALA A 8 8.60 1.63 -21.56
CA ALA A 8 8.92 0.20 -21.50
C ALA A 8 10.36 -0.17 -21.02
N SER A 9 11.06 0.73 -20.31
CA SER A 9 12.39 0.47 -19.74
C SER A 9 12.38 -0.25 -18.38
N GLY A 10 11.25 -0.77 -17.93
CA GLY A 10 11.13 -1.53 -16.68
C GLY A 10 10.95 -0.68 -15.40
N LYS A 11 10.72 0.64 -15.52
CA LYS A 11 10.53 1.52 -14.34
C LYS A 11 9.44 1.03 -13.40
N SER A 12 8.25 0.73 -13.93
CA SER A 12 7.14 0.20 -13.14
C SER A 12 7.44 -1.17 -12.53
N THR A 13 8.20 -2.01 -13.23
CA THR A 13 8.63 -3.31 -12.69
C THR A 13 9.53 -3.13 -11.46
N ILE A 14 10.49 -2.19 -11.52
CA ILE A 14 11.35 -1.85 -10.38
C ILE A 14 10.54 -1.26 -9.24
N ALA A 15 9.63 -0.31 -9.52
CA ALA A 15 8.74 0.29 -8.53
C ALA A 15 7.89 -0.76 -7.81
N LYS A 16 7.29 -1.67 -8.57
CA LYS A 16 6.52 -2.81 -8.03
C LYS A 16 7.39 -3.78 -7.24
N ALA A 17 8.63 -4.03 -7.66
CA ALA A 17 9.57 -4.88 -6.92
C ALA A 17 9.93 -4.26 -5.56
N ILE A 18 10.25 -2.97 -5.52
CA ILE A 18 10.50 -2.26 -4.25
C ILE A 18 9.26 -2.37 -3.35
N TYR A 19 8.08 -2.10 -3.86
CA TYR A 19 6.83 -2.23 -3.10
C TYR A 19 6.64 -3.65 -2.58
N TYR A 20 6.77 -4.65 -3.44
CA TYR A 20 6.62 -6.05 -3.09
C TYR A 20 7.50 -6.46 -1.91
N PHE A 21 8.80 -6.15 -1.97
CA PHE A 21 9.74 -6.52 -0.91
C PHE A 21 9.54 -5.69 0.37
N ARG A 22 9.38 -4.39 0.24
CA ARG A 22 9.24 -3.49 1.40
C ARG A 22 7.97 -3.71 2.22
N THR A 23 6.95 -4.33 1.64
CA THR A 23 5.71 -4.67 2.35
C THR A 23 5.72 -6.07 2.97
N ILE A 24 6.79 -6.88 2.81
CA ILE A 24 6.88 -8.24 3.40
C ILE A 24 6.72 -8.22 4.92
N LYS A 25 7.25 -7.21 5.60
CA LYS A 25 7.08 -7.06 7.06
C LYS A 25 5.61 -6.88 7.47
N ASP A 26 4.85 -6.12 6.68
CA ASP A 26 3.42 -5.92 6.91
C ASP A 26 2.65 -7.22 6.64
N ASP A 27 3.03 -7.95 5.58
CA ASP A 27 2.48 -9.27 5.26
C ASP A 27 2.70 -10.28 6.40
N ILE A 28 3.91 -10.29 7.01
CA ILE A 28 4.22 -11.16 8.15
C ILE A 28 3.32 -10.83 9.35
N ILE A 29 3.10 -9.54 9.62
CA ILE A 29 2.23 -9.11 10.72
C ILE A 29 0.79 -9.58 10.48
N GLU A 30 0.27 -9.40 9.28
CA GLU A 30 -1.10 -9.81 8.95
C GLU A 30 -1.28 -11.34 8.98
N LEU A 31 -0.29 -12.10 8.49
CA LEU A 31 -0.30 -13.55 8.59
C LEU A 31 -0.23 -14.05 10.04
N ALA A 32 0.59 -13.43 10.90
CA ALA A 32 0.66 -13.80 12.30
C ALA A 32 -0.65 -13.52 13.04
N LYS A 33 -1.31 -12.40 12.74
CA LYS A 33 -2.66 -12.08 13.27
C LYS A 33 -3.71 -13.11 12.82
N SER A 34 -3.71 -13.44 11.52
CA SER A 34 -4.61 -14.43 10.95
C SER A 34 -4.43 -15.79 11.63
N GLN A 35 -3.19 -16.24 11.78
CA GLN A 35 -2.87 -17.49 12.45
C GLN A 35 -3.36 -17.53 13.90
N ALA A 36 -3.25 -16.42 14.64
CA ALA A 36 -3.75 -16.31 15.99
C ALA A 36 -5.27 -16.41 16.06
N LEU A 37 -5.99 -15.74 15.17
CA LEU A 37 -7.45 -15.74 15.10
C LEU A 37 -8.00 -17.11 14.66
N ASP A 38 -7.36 -17.78 13.71
CA ASP A 38 -7.78 -19.09 13.21
C ASP A 38 -7.55 -20.21 14.25
N ALA A 39 -6.57 -20.04 15.17
CA ALA A 39 -6.29 -20.97 16.24
C ALA A 39 -7.31 -20.93 17.40
N THR A 40 -8.11 -19.86 17.49
CA THR A 40 -9.12 -19.68 18.55
C THR A 40 -10.52 -19.84 17.98
N PRO A 41 -11.32 -20.80 18.45
CA PRO A 41 -12.71 -20.99 17.99
C PRO A 41 -13.63 -19.95 18.64
N VAL A 42 -13.41 -18.66 18.39
CA VAL A 42 -14.26 -17.58 18.89
C VAL A 42 -14.95 -16.86 17.72
N TYR A 43 -16.24 -17.14 17.59
CA TYR A 43 -17.23 -16.34 16.87
C TYR A 43 -16.87 -15.86 15.44
N GLY A 44 -16.99 -16.74 14.45
CA GLY A 44 -17.45 -16.36 13.10
C GLY A 44 -16.66 -15.31 12.28
N VAL A 45 -15.57 -14.78 12.78
CA VAL A 45 -14.74 -13.84 12.07
C VAL A 45 -13.72 -14.62 11.24
N LYS A 46 -14.07 -14.91 9.99
CA LYS A 46 -13.07 -15.39 9.01
C LYS A 46 -12.13 -14.24 8.71
N SER A 47 -10.84 -14.42 9.01
CA SER A 47 -9.82 -13.49 8.52
C SER A 47 -9.77 -13.50 6.98
N THR A 48 -9.45 -12.38 6.37
CA THR A 48 -9.27 -12.27 4.91
C THR A 48 -8.11 -13.12 4.37
N LEU A 49 -7.25 -13.63 5.26
CA LEU A 49 -6.13 -14.53 5.00
C LEU A 49 -6.32 -15.79 5.85
N SER A 50 -7.19 -16.71 5.42
CA SER A 50 -7.33 -18.00 6.10
C SER A 50 -6.07 -18.84 5.91
N ILE A 51 -5.40 -19.17 7.03
CA ILE A 51 -4.29 -20.12 7.05
C ILE A 51 -4.90 -21.51 7.32
N GLU A 52 -4.57 -22.48 6.47
CA GLU A 52 -4.96 -23.87 6.72
C GLU A 52 -4.44 -24.34 8.08
N HIS A 53 -5.27 -24.98 8.87
CA HIS A 53 -4.92 -25.48 10.20
C HIS A 53 -3.64 -26.35 10.15
N GLY A 54 -2.66 -26.01 10.98
CA GLY A 54 -1.40 -26.73 11.09
C GLY A 54 -0.25 -26.22 10.21
N ILE A 55 -0.45 -25.19 9.39
CA ILE A 55 0.63 -24.58 8.60
C ILE A 55 1.44 -23.61 9.47
N THR A 56 2.77 -23.75 9.43
CA THR A 56 3.68 -22.83 10.13
C THR A 56 3.67 -21.44 9.49
N LEU A 57 3.94 -20.39 10.28
CA LEU A 57 4.02 -18.99 9.82
C LEU A 57 5.00 -18.85 8.63
N ARG A 58 6.12 -19.58 8.66
CA ARG A 58 7.07 -19.62 7.53
C ARG A 58 6.39 -20.14 6.26
N LYS A 59 5.69 -21.27 6.32
CA LYS A 59 5.06 -21.88 5.14
C LYS A 59 3.91 -21.03 4.62
N ALA A 60 3.14 -20.41 5.53
CA ALA A 60 2.11 -19.46 5.19
C ALA A 60 2.69 -18.26 4.43
N LEU A 61 3.80 -17.71 4.90
CA LEU A 61 4.51 -16.62 4.23
C LEU A 61 5.03 -17.04 2.85
N GLU A 62 5.67 -18.21 2.71
CA GLU A 62 6.13 -18.71 1.41
C GLU A 62 4.98 -18.81 0.39
N ASN A 63 3.85 -19.35 0.79
CA ASN A 63 2.67 -19.48 -0.06
C ASN A 63 2.10 -18.10 -0.43
N TYR A 64 1.94 -17.23 0.56
CA TYR A 64 1.43 -15.88 0.36
C TYR A 64 2.31 -15.05 -0.59
N LEU A 65 3.63 -15.04 -0.37
CA LEU A 65 4.57 -14.31 -1.21
C LEU A 65 4.57 -14.82 -2.66
N ARG A 66 4.40 -16.11 -2.88
CA ARG A 66 4.24 -16.67 -4.22
C ARG A 66 2.99 -16.18 -4.92
N GLU A 67 1.85 -16.22 -4.26
CA GLU A 67 0.61 -15.67 -4.79
C GLU A 67 0.72 -14.17 -5.06
N LYS A 68 1.26 -13.42 -4.11
CA LYS A 68 1.48 -11.98 -4.23
C LYS A 68 2.38 -11.64 -5.42
N PHE A 69 3.44 -12.44 -5.62
CA PHE A 69 4.35 -12.28 -6.76
C PHE A 69 3.60 -12.44 -8.09
N LEU A 70 2.85 -13.52 -8.25
CA LEU A 70 2.09 -13.77 -9.47
C LEU A 70 1.02 -12.70 -9.72
N ARG A 71 0.38 -12.17 -8.68
CA ARG A 71 -0.58 -11.06 -8.80
C ARG A 71 0.10 -9.73 -9.15
N THR A 72 1.33 -9.52 -8.72
CA THR A 72 2.06 -8.25 -8.96
C THR A 72 2.72 -8.23 -10.33
N PHE A 73 3.32 -9.34 -10.76
CA PHE A 73 4.15 -9.41 -11.96
C PHE A 73 3.54 -10.25 -13.10
N GLY A 74 2.45 -10.93 -12.84
CA GLY A 74 1.76 -11.77 -13.82
C GLY A 74 2.19 -13.23 -13.79
N SER A 75 1.79 -13.97 -14.83
CA SER A 75 2.04 -15.40 -14.93
C SER A 75 3.53 -15.72 -15.10
N SER A 76 4.01 -16.72 -14.39
CA SER A 76 5.38 -17.24 -14.51
C SER A 76 5.72 -17.85 -15.89
N TRP A 77 4.71 -18.21 -16.68
CA TRP A 77 4.90 -18.78 -18.02
C TRP A 77 5.55 -17.83 -19.02
N GLY A 78 5.41 -16.52 -18.83
CA GLY A 78 6.03 -15.50 -19.68
C GLY A 78 7.38 -14.99 -19.17
N MET A 79 7.88 -15.51 -18.06
CA MET A 79 9.12 -15.04 -17.44
C MET A 79 10.35 -15.76 -18.00
N PRO A 80 11.53 -15.11 -18.10
CA PRO A 80 12.77 -15.77 -18.45
C PRO A 80 13.12 -16.92 -17.48
N ASN A 81 13.72 -17.99 -17.97
CA ASN A 81 14.05 -19.17 -17.16
C ASN A 81 15.08 -18.90 -16.05
N ASP A 82 15.85 -17.84 -16.18
CA ASP A 82 16.86 -17.36 -15.24
C ASP A 82 16.36 -16.19 -14.38
N MET A 83 15.04 -15.93 -14.37
CA MET A 83 14.45 -14.86 -13.60
C MET A 83 14.76 -15.03 -12.11
N TYR A 84 15.33 -14.00 -11.53
CA TYR A 84 15.40 -13.87 -10.07
C TYR A 84 15.29 -12.40 -9.65
N MET A 85 14.80 -12.19 -8.45
CA MET A 85 14.81 -10.93 -7.74
C MET A 85 15.28 -11.20 -6.32
N GLU A 86 16.23 -10.41 -5.82
CA GLU A 86 16.76 -10.52 -4.48
C GLU A 86 16.80 -9.15 -3.83
N TYR A 87 16.29 -9.06 -2.59
CA TYR A 87 16.25 -7.80 -1.84
C TYR A 87 16.86 -8.02 -0.47
N HIS A 88 17.89 -7.25 -0.17
CA HIS A 88 18.56 -7.21 1.12
C HIS A 88 18.00 -6.05 1.95
N PHE A 89 17.33 -6.39 3.04
CA PHE A 89 16.87 -5.41 4.02
C PHE A 89 18.06 -4.94 4.86
N THR A 90 18.89 -5.91 5.29
CA THR A 90 20.15 -5.70 6.01
C THR A 90 21.22 -6.60 5.40
N LYS A 91 22.42 -6.61 5.99
CA LYS A 91 23.50 -7.52 5.57
C LYS A 91 23.15 -9.00 5.79
N THR A 92 22.28 -9.28 6.75
CA THR A 92 21.94 -10.63 7.20
C THR A 92 20.50 -11.03 6.90
N CYS A 93 19.62 -10.05 6.62
CA CYS A 93 18.22 -10.28 6.31
C CYS A 93 17.94 -10.00 4.83
N TYR A 94 17.54 -11.03 4.08
CA TYR A 94 17.15 -10.94 2.68
C TYR A 94 16.04 -11.91 2.32
N VAL A 95 15.36 -11.59 1.22
CA VAL A 95 14.42 -12.48 0.53
C VAL A 95 14.77 -12.50 -0.95
N LYS A 96 14.84 -13.72 -1.51
CA LYS A 96 15.09 -13.99 -2.92
C LYS A 96 13.92 -14.74 -3.51
N ILE A 97 13.53 -14.37 -4.71
CA ILE A 97 12.52 -15.03 -5.53
C ILE A 97 13.21 -15.47 -6.81
N SER A 98 13.04 -16.72 -7.19
CA SER A 98 13.57 -17.25 -8.42
C SER A 98 12.57 -18.15 -9.13
N LEU A 99 12.68 -18.22 -10.45
CA LEU A 99 11.96 -19.19 -11.25
C LEU A 99 12.81 -20.46 -11.33
N GLU A 100 12.26 -21.61 -10.96
CA GLU A 100 12.95 -22.87 -11.08
C GLU A 100 12.17 -23.85 -11.97
N ASN A 101 12.86 -24.37 -12.97
CA ASN A 101 12.42 -25.46 -13.83
C ASN A 101 13.05 -26.76 -13.33
N ASP A 102 12.67 -27.21 -12.16
CA ASP A 102 13.17 -28.47 -11.62
C ASP A 102 12.26 -29.62 -12.08
N SER A 103 12.85 -30.56 -12.82
CA SER A 103 12.18 -31.80 -13.29
C SER A 103 11.62 -32.67 -12.16
N ARG A 104 12.05 -32.44 -10.92
CA ARG A 104 11.53 -33.14 -9.73
C ARG A 104 10.13 -32.65 -9.30
N TYR A 105 9.69 -31.47 -9.76
CA TYR A 105 8.39 -30.94 -9.46
C TYR A 105 7.50 -31.01 -10.71
N SER A 106 6.28 -31.51 -10.53
CA SER A 106 5.30 -31.68 -11.61
C SER A 106 4.77 -30.39 -12.20
N THR A 107 5.15 -29.23 -11.64
CA THR A 107 4.76 -27.89 -12.10
C THR A 107 5.98 -27.18 -12.69
N PRO A 108 6.07 -27.06 -14.02
CA PRO A 108 7.08 -26.22 -14.65
C PRO A 108 6.86 -24.74 -14.25
N ASN A 109 7.93 -23.96 -14.27
CA ASN A 109 7.90 -22.51 -13.94
C ASN A 109 7.43 -22.19 -12.52
N TYR A 110 7.92 -22.95 -11.54
CA TYR A 110 7.57 -22.74 -10.13
C TYR A 110 8.34 -21.56 -9.52
N ILE A 111 7.64 -20.71 -8.78
CA ILE A 111 8.25 -19.58 -8.06
C ILE A 111 8.75 -20.03 -6.70
N TRP A 112 10.08 -20.01 -6.54
CA TRP A 112 10.77 -20.32 -5.28
C TRP A 112 10.96 -19.05 -4.45
N ILE A 113 10.73 -19.21 -3.14
CA ILE A 113 10.97 -18.17 -2.14
C ILE A 113 12.09 -18.64 -1.23
N THR A 114 13.22 -17.96 -1.28
CA THR A 114 14.36 -18.20 -0.39
C THR A 114 14.47 -17.04 0.61
N MET A 115 14.63 -17.38 1.88
CA MET A 115 14.76 -16.40 2.98
C MET A 115 16.08 -16.61 3.69
N SER A 116 16.65 -15.55 4.23
CA SER A 116 17.83 -15.61 5.09
C SER A 116 17.58 -16.47 6.33
N ASN A 117 18.66 -17.04 6.88
CA ASN A 117 18.59 -17.85 8.10
C ASN A 117 18.06 -17.07 9.31
N GLU A 118 18.32 -15.78 9.37
CA GLU A 118 17.83 -14.90 10.42
C GLU A 118 16.30 -14.78 10.37
N LEU A 119 15.75 -14.47 9.20
CA LEU A 119 14.31 -14.41 9.00
C LEU A 119 13.62 -15.75 9.27
N ILE A 120 14.22 -16.87 8.80
CA ILE A 120 13.70 -18.21 9.07
C ILE A 120 13.66 -18.51 10.57
N ARG A 121 14.70 -18.14 11.33
CA ARG A 121 14.74 -18.33 12.80
C ARG A 121 13.65 -17.51 13.48
N PHE A 122 13.48 -16.25 13.07
CA PHE A 122 12.41 -15.41 13.59
C PHE A 122 11.02 -16.00 13.36
N LEU A 123 10.72 -16.41 12.13
CA LEU A 123 9.41 -17.01 11.79
C LEU A 123 9.13 -18.31 12.55
N LYS A 124 10.16 -19.13 12.77
CA LYS A 124 10.03 -20.34 13.58
C LYS A 124 9.80 -20.06 15.07
N ALA A 125 10.53 -19.10 15.62
CA ALA A 125 10.42 -18.73 17.03
C ALA A 125 9.08 -18.08 17.36
N ASN A 126 8.48 -17.40 16.37
CA ASN A 126 7.23 -16.65 16.53
C ASN A 126 5.99 -17.35 15.92
N ASN A 127 6.09 -18.65 15.68
CA ASN A 127 4.94 -19.43 15.28
C ASN A 127 3.95 -19.53 16.45
N HIS A 128 2.70 -19.04 16.28
CA HIS A 128 1.66 -18.97 17.32
C HIS A 128 2.00 -18.10 18.54
N THR A 129 2.75 -17.03 18.38
CA THR A 129 3.19 -16.17 19.50
C THR A 129 2.12 -15.17 19.95
N LEU A 130 1.20 -14.77 19.04
CA LEU A 130 0.17 -13.79 19.37
C LEU A 130 -0.96 -14.47 20.14
N SER A 131 -1.24 -13.98 21.34
CA SER A 131 -2.38 -14.44 22.14
C SER A 131 -3.65 -13.70 21.77
N VAL A 132 -4.79 -14.40 21.85
CA VAL A 132 -6.12 -13.86 21.60
C VAL A 132 -6.86 -13.72 22.93
N THR A 133 -7.35 -12.51 23.19
CA THR A 133 -8.19 -12.15 24.33
C THR A 133 -9.65 -12.01 23.90
N PRO A 134 -10.61 -11.91 24.82
CA PRO A 134 -12.02 -11.64 24.48
C PRO A 134 -12.23 -10.35 23.66
N LEU A 135 -11.27 -9.41 23.70
CA LEU A 135 -11.30 -8.15 22.97
C LEU A 135 -10.53 -8.22 21.64
N GLY A 136 -9.97 -9.39 21.26
CA GLY A 136 -9.17 -9.59 20.07
C GLY A 136 -7.72 -9.98 20.38
N ILE A 137 -6.82 -9.73 19.44
CA ILE A 137 -5.39 -10.02 19.63
C ILE A 137 -4.81 -9.09 20.72
N SER A 138 -3.98 -9.65 21.60
CA SER A 138 -3.26 -8.88 22.63
C SER A 138 -2.43 -7.76 21.99
N GLU A 139 -2.73 -6.51 22.35
CA GLU A 139 -2.00 -5.35 21.82
C GLU A 139 -0.53 -5.36 22.24
N GLU A 140 -0.24 -5.84 23.44
CA GLU A 140 1.13 -5.92 23.95
C GLU A 140 1.94 -6.95 23.17
N ASP A 141 1.41 -8.16 22.95
CA ASP A 141 2.08 -9.18 22.16
C ASP A 141 2.33 -8.71 20.73
N LEU A 142 1.33 -8.06 20.12
CA LEU A 142 1.46 -7.49 18.80
C LEU A 142 2.52 -6.38 18.74
N ARG A 143 2.61 -5.55 19.78
CA ARG A 143 3.61 -4.49 19.89
C ARG A 143 5.02 -5.08 19.97
N ILE A 144 5.22 -6.10 20.82
CA ILE A 144 6.50 -6.79 20.96
C ILE A 144 6.88 -7.49 19.66
N PHE A 145 5.94 -8.21 19.05
CA PHE A 145 6.16 -8.89 17.77
C PHE A 145 6.61 -7.91 16.67
N LYS A 146 5.90 -6.77 16.52
CA LYS A 146 6.25 -5.73 15.55
C LYS A 146 7.63 -5.15 15.83
N LYS A 147 7.96 -4.84 17.09
CA LYS A 147 9.26 -4.30 17.47
C LYS A 147 10.38 -5.25 17.05
N ASN A 148 10.30 -6.52 17.41
CA ASN A 148 11.31 -7.53 17.07
C ASN A 148 11.43 -7.73 15.55
N LEU A 149 10.31 -7.68 14.83
CA LEU A 149 10.30 -7.78 13.39
C LEU A 149 10.99 -6.58 12.73
N TYR A 150 10.69 -5.37 13.17
CA TYR A 150 11.29 -4.15 12.65
C TYR A 150 12.80 -4.07 12.93
N GLU A 151 13.27 -4.62 14.06
CA GLU A 151 14.70 -4.74 14.35
C GLU A 151 15.41 -5.64 13.32
N ILE A 152 14.82 -6.76 12.90
CA ILE A 152 15.41 -7.67 11.90
C ILE A 152 15.44 -7.03 10.51
N PHE A 153 14.40 -6.25 10.17
CA PHE A 153 14.32 -5.56 8.88
C PHE A 153 15.09 -4.24 8.87
N GLU A 154 15.51 -3.73 10.06
CA GLU A 154 16.03 -2.36 10.26
C GLU A 154 15.11 -1.30 9.60
N ASP A 155 13.80 -1.56 9.59
CA ASP A 155 12.82 -0.78 8.87
C ASP A 155 11.43 -0.86 9.51
N SER A 156 10.96 0.28 10.01
CA SER A 156 9.59 0.47 10.53
C SER A 156 8.68 1.24 9.57
N CYS A 157 9.25 1.75 8.46
CA CYS A 157 8.56 2.63 7.53
C CYS A 157 7.47 1.88 6.76
N SER A 158 6.23 2.36 6.80
CA SER A 158 5.15 1.84 5.98
C SER A 158 5.31 2.27 4.52
N VAL A 159 4.77 1.50 3.59
CA VAL A 159 4.88 1.78 2.15
C VAL A 159 3.53 2.13 1.56
N VAL A 160 3.50 3.14 0.71
CA VAL A 160 2.31 3.53 -0.05
C VAL A 160 2.66 3.53 -1.53
N TYR A 161 1.99 2.68 -2.31
CA TYR A 161 2.12 2.66 -3.75
C TYR A 161 0.98 3.43 -4.38
N ILE A 162 1.30 4.31 -5.31
CA ILE A 162 0.35 5.12 -6.08
C ILE A 162 0.60 4.81 -7.56
N PRO A 163 -0.26 3.99 -8.20
CA PRO A 163 -0.08 3.56 -9.59
C PRO A 163 -0.29 4.72 -10.58
N ALA A 164 0.16 4.52 -11.83
CA ALA A 164 -0.28 5.32 -12.97
C ALA A 164 -1.75 5.03 -13.34
N GLY A 165 -2.37 5.88 -14.16
CA GLY A 165 -3.75 5.69 -14.64
C GLY A 165 -4.82 5.85 -13.55
N ARG A 166 -4.57 6.68 -12.57
CA ARG A 166 -5.43 6.90 -11.39
C ARG A 166 -6.79 7.50 -11.70
N SER A 167 -6.92 8.24 -12.81
CA SER A 167 -8.19 8.83 -13.24
C SER A 167 -9.29 7.78 -13.39
N MET A 168 -8.98 6.62 -13.96
CA MET A 168 -9.93 5.53 -14.06
C MET A 168 -10.39 5.02 -12.70
N ILE A 169 -9.45 4.86 -11.75
CA ILE A 169 -9.76 4.43 -10.38
C ILE A 169 -10.59 5.50 -9.67
N THR A 170 -10.26 6.78 -9.86
CA THR A 170 -10.99 7.91 -9.29
C THR A 170 -12.41 7.99 -9.84
N LEU A 171 -12.58 7.88 -11.16
CA LEU A 171 -13.90 7.91 -11.82
C LEU A 171 -14.80 6.77 -11.35
N LEU A 172 -14.24 5.57 -11.23
CA LEU A 172 -14.99 4.38 -10.82
C LEU A 172 -15.08 4.23 -9.31
N SER A 173 -14.50 5.14 -8.54
CA SER A 173 -14.32 4.95 -7.09
C SER A 173 -15.63 4.78 -6.32
N GLN A 174 -16.74 5.38 -6.76
CA GLN A 174 -18.07 5.16 -6.18
C GLN A 174 -18.63 3.79 -6.56
N GLN A 175 -18.57 3.43 -7.85
CA GLN A 175 -18.98 2.13 -8.35
C GLN A 175 -18.07 1.00 -7.82
N LEU A 176 -16.76 1.26 -7.73
CA LEU A 176 -15.79 0.32 -7.20
C LEU A 176 -16.04 0.02 -5.71
N SER A 177 -16.52 0.98 -4.93
CA SER A 177 -16.91 0.72 -3.54
C SER A 177 -18.00 -0.36 -3.46
N TYR A 178 -19.01 -0.27 -4.30
CA TYR A 178 -20.10 -1.25 -4.38
C TYR A 178 -19.62 -2.56 -5.00
N ILE A 179 -18.94 -2.49 -6.14
CA ILE A 179 -18.40 -3.67 -6.85
C ILE A 179 -17.43 -4.41 -5.93
N TYR A 180 -16.51 -3.70 -5.28
CA TYR A 180 -15.52 -4.30 -4.39
C TYR A 180 -16.15 -4.96 -3.16
N ALA A 181 -17.24 -4.38 -2.61
CA ALA A 181 -17.99 -4.97 -1.53
C ALA A 181 -18.74 -6.26 -1.95
N THR A 182 -19.16 -6.35 -3.22
CA THR A 182 -19.88 -7.50 -3.78
C THR A 182 -18.97 -8.55 -4.43
N MET A 183 -17.70 -8.22 -4.70
CA MET A 183 -16.71 -9.16 -5.23
C MET A 183 -16.45 -10.28 -4.22
N ASP A 184 -16.40 -11.51 -4.71
CA ASP A 184 -15.86 -12.63 -3.96
C ASP A 184 -14.32 -12.56 -3.85
N ASP A 185 -13.75 -13.43 -3.01
CA ASP A 185 -12.29 -13.44 -2.78
C ASP A 185 -11.49 -13.79 -4.04
N MET A 186 -12.05 -14.60 -4.93
CA MET A 186 -11.39 -14.96 -6.20
C MET A 186 -11.32 -13.75 -7.15
N GLN A 187 -12.40 -12.99 -7.23
CA GLN A 187 -12.46 -11.78 -8.05
C GLN A 187 -11.53 -10.68 -7.50
N LYS A 188 -11.48 -10.51 -6.16
CA LYS A 188 -10.53 -9.60 -5.52
C LYS A 188 -9.07 -10.00 -5.76
N ARG A 189 -8.80 -11.30 -5.86
CA ARG A 189 -7.47 -11.85 -6.18
C ARG A 189 -7.06 -11.65 -7.64
N SER A 190 -7.99 -11.36 -8.54
CA SER A 190 -7.67 -11.07 -9.94
C SER A 190 -7.06 -9.68 -10.17
N LEU A 191 -7.24 -8.76 -9.22
CA LEU A 191 -6.64 -7.43 -9.30
C LEU A 191 -5.14 -7.48 -9.02
N ASP A 192 -4.38 -6.68 -9.76
CA ASP A 192 -2.97 -6.41 -9.44
C ASP A 192 -2.83 -5.92 -8.00
N THR A 193 -1.87 -6.46 -7.24
CA THR A 193 -1.71 -6.19 -5.81
C THR A 193 -1.55 -4.69 -5.52
N CYS A 194 -0.75 -3.99 -6.31
CA CYS A 194 -0.50 -2.55 -6.09
C CYS A 194 -1.77 -1.72 -6.28
N THR A 195 -2.55 -2.03 -7.32
CA THR A 195 -3.82 -1.38 -7.63
C THR A 195 -4.87 -1.68 -6.56
N LYS A 196 -4.95 -2.92 -6.12
CA LYS A 196 -5.85 -3.34 -5.05
C LYS A 196 -5.57 -2.57 -3.75
N ASP A 197 -4.31 -2.57 -3.29
CA ASP A 197 -3.92 -1.93 -2.04
C ASP A 197 -4.14 -0.41 -2.10
N TYR A 198 -3.89 0.20 -3.27
CA TYR A 198 -4.20 1.62 -3.50
C TYR A 198 -5.71 1.90 -3.40
N LEU A 199 -6.54 1.08 -4.05
CA LEU A 199 -8.00 1.21 -3.98
C LEU A 199 -8.52 1.06 -2.56
N GLU A 200 -8.12 0.01 -1.84
CA GLU A 200 -8.53 -0.23 -0.45
C GLU A 200 -8.14 0.94 0.46
N ARG A 201 -6.97 1.51 0.25
CA ARG A 201 -6.50 2.68 0.99
C ARG A 201 -7.38 3.90 0.72
N ILE A 202 -7.72 4.18 -0.53
CA ILE A 202 -8.64 5.26 -0.89
C ILE A 202 -9.99 5.07 -0.20
N LEU A 203 -10.59 3.89 -0.34
CA LEU A 203 -11.92 3.61 0.22
C LEU A 203 -11.95 3.79 1.73
N ARG A 204 -10.89 3.37 2.42
CA ARG A 204 -10.75 3.53 3.87
C ARG A 204 -10.57 4.97 4.30
N LEU A 205 -9.85 5.78 3.51
CA LEU A 205 -9.49 7.14 3.91
C LEU A 205 -10.50 8.20 3.48
N LYS A 206 -11.41 7.94 2.54
CA LYS A 206 -12.42 8.92 2.11
C LYS A 206 -13.15 9.61 3.25
N PRO A 207 -13.65 8.91 4.28
CA PRO A 207 -14.38 9.53 5.39
C PRO A 207 -13.55 10.56 6.18
N GLU A 208 -12.22 10.41 6.23
CA GLU A 208 -11.33 11.33 6.93
C GLU A 208 -11.36 12.76 6.32
N PHE A 209 -11.81 12.87 5.08
CA PHE A 209 -11.90 14.13 4.34
C PHE A 209 -13.29 14.76 4.34
N SER A 210 -14.16 14.39 5.29
CA SER A 210 -15.53 14.95 5.39
C SER A 210 -15.53 16.47 5.53
N GLU A 211 -14.60 17.01 6.31
CA GLU A 211 -14.40 18.46 6.50
C GLU A 211 -13.30 19.04 5.57
N GLY A 212 -12.91 18.27 4.54
CA GLY A 212 -11.83 18.63 3.61
C GLY A 212 -10.44 18.57 4.25
N LEU A 213 -9.45 19.04 3.50
CA LEU A 213 -8.04 19.02 3.95
C LEU A 213 -7.80 19.94 5.16
N GLN A 214 -8.50 21.09 5.22
CA GLN A 214 -8.38 22.02 6.34
C GLN A 214 -8.95 21.41 7.63
N GLY A 215 -10.11 20.76 7.56
CA GLY A 215 -10.69 20.05 8.68
C GLY A 215 -9.79 18.92 9.17
N LEU A 216 -9.20 18.17 8.26
CA LEU A 216 -8.22 17.12 8.58
C LEU A 216 -6.99 17.69 9.30
N ALA A 217 -6.45 18.82 8.84
CA ALA A 217 -5.33 19.48 9.51
C ALA A 217 -5.69 19.95 10.93
N TYR A 218 -6.90 20.47 11.09
CA TYR A 218 -7.38 20.97 12.38
C TYR A 218 -7.66 19.83 13.38
N SER A 219 -8.33 18.77 12.94
CA SER A 219 -8.66 17.61 13.77
C SER A 219 -7.42 16.80 14.18
N SER A 220 -6.37 16.81 13.37
CA SER A 220 -5.12 16.14 13.69
C SER A 220 -4.41 16.72 14.91
N GLY A 221 -4.69 17.97 15.31
CA GLY A 221 -4.41 18.66 16.62
C GLY A 221 -3.04 18.39 17.26
N ARG A 222 -2.10 17.81 16.52
CA ARG A 222 -0.85 17.26 17.06
C ARG A 222 0.18 18.37 17.22
N SER A 223 0.53 18.61 18.47
CA SER A 223 1.69 19.39 18.85
C SER A 223 2.95 18.77 18.24
N GLY A 224 3.54 19.45 17.26
CA GLY A 224 4.80 19.02 16.64
C GLY A 224 4.96 19.40 15.18
N LEU A 225 3.87 19.42 14.42
CA LEU A 225 3.95 19.84 13.01
C LEU A 225 3.99 21.38 12.92
N SER A 226 4.93 21.90 12.14
CA SER A 226 5.02 23.34 11.88
C SER A 226 3.73 23.84 11.17
N PRO A 227 2.99 24.82 11.73
CA PRO A 227 1.83 25.40 11.06
C PRO A 227 2.16 25.93 9.66
N ARG A 228 3.39 26.43 9.47
CA ARG A 228 3.88 26.93 8.18
C ARG A 228 3.90 25.82 7.13
N LEU A 229 4.32 24.62 7.51
CA LEU A 229 4.42 23.46 6.61
C LEU A 229 3.03 23.01 6.15
N VAL A 230 2.05 22.98 7.06
CA VAL A 230 0.65 22.67 6.75
C VAL A 230 0.07 23.70 5.79
N VAL A 231 0.29 24.99 6.04
CA VAL A 231 -0.22 26.10 5.19
C VAL A 231 0.40 25.99 3.79
N GLN A 232 1.70 25.73 3.68
CA GLN A 232 2.35 25.52 2.38
C GLN A 232 1.78 24.31 1.63
N ALA A 233 1.57 23.20 2.30
CA ALA A 233 0.99 22.00 1.69
C ALA A 233 -0.44 22.26 1.20
N LEU A 234 -1.27 22.96 1.98
CA LEU A 234 -2.62 23.36 1.59
C LEU A 234 -2.60 24.30 0.36
N ASP A 235 -1.73 25.31 0.36
CA ASP A 235 -1.60 26.24 -0.76
C ASP A 235 -1.19 25.53 -2.05
N LEU A 236 -0.17 24.65 -2.00
CA LEU A 236 0.25 23.86 -3.15
C LEU A 236 -0.88 22.96 -3.66
N THR A 237 -1.59 22.28 -2.75
CA THR A 237 -2.72 21.42 -3.11
C THR A 237 -3.84 22.22 -3.80
N GLN A 238 -4.18 23.38 -3.26
CA GLN A 238 -5.20 24.27 -3.84
C GLN A 238 -4.79 24.80 -5.22
N LYS A 239 -3.52 25.16 -5.42
CA LYS A 239 -2.98 25.59 -6.71
C LYS A 239 -3.06 24.50 -7.78
N ILE A 240 -2.79 23.26 -7.41
CA ILE A 240 -2.85 22.10 -8.33
C ILE A 240 -4.29 21.77 -8.70
N LEU A 241 -5.18 21.65 -7.70
CA LEU A 241 -6.58 21.29 -7.90
C LEU A 241 -7.47 22.44 -8.40
N ARG A 242 -6.98 23.69 -8.29
CA ARG A 242 -7.82 24.89 -8.50
C ARG A 242 -9.09 24.88 -7.65
N GLY A 243 -8.96 24.38 -6.42
CA GLY A 243 -10.01 24.20 -5.45
C GLY A 243 -9.54 23.31 -4.29
N THR A 244 -10.48 22.92 -3.44
CA THR A 244 -10.18 22.04 -2.29
C THR A 244 -11.00 20.76 -2.35
N TYR A 245 -10.36 19.63 -2.03
CA TYR A 245 -11.05 18.34 -2.00
C TYR A 245 -11.90 18.20 -0.72
N ARG A 246 -13.10 17.64 -0.88
CA ARG A 246 -13.99 17.25 0.21
C ARG A 246 -14.76 15.99 -0.14
N TYR A 247 -14.98 15.11 0.84
CA TYR A 247 -15.89 14.00 0.73
C TYR A 247 -17.16 14.26 1.54
N SER A 248 -18.29 14.40 0.88
CA SER A 248 -19.55 14.75 1.54
C SER A 248 -20.73 14.01 0.91
N ASN A 249 -21.63 13.47 1.75
CA ASN A 249 -22.82 12.74 1.34
C ASN A 249 -22.55 11.59 0.36
N GLY A 250 -21.43 10.87 0.56
CA GLY A 250 -21.03 9.77 -0.31
C GLY A 250 -20.38 10.19 -1.63
N GLU A 251 -20.15 11.49 -1.84
CA GLU A 251 -19.61 12.07 -3.07
C GLU A 251 -18.25 12.73 -2.84
N GLU A 252 -17.37 12.57 -3.81
CA GLU A 252 -16.08 13.28 -3.88
C GLU A 252 -16.27 14.58 -4.64
N GLN A 253 -15.88 15.70 -4.04
CA GLN A 253 -16.13 17.04 -4.54
C GLN A 253 -14.83 17.86 -4.55
N ILE A 254 -14.68 18.71 -5.57
CA ILE A 254 -13.73 19.82 -5.59
C ILE A 254 -14.54 21.10 -5.34
N VAL A 255 -14.31 21.73 -4.19
CA VAL A 255 -14.95 22.97 -3.79
C VAL A 255 -14.13 24.13 -4.31
N LEU A 256 -14.79 25.04 -5.05
CA LEU A 256 -14.19 26.24 -5.64
C LEU A 256 -14.20 27.41 -4.65
N GLU A 257 -13.45 28.46 -4.96
CA GLU A 257 -13.34 29.67 -4.09
C GLU A 257 -14.67 30.39 -3.86
N ASP A 258 -15.59 30.32 -4.83
CA ASP A 258 -16.95 30.91 -4.71
C ASP A 258 -17.92 30.03 -3.89
N GLY A 259 -17.43 28.94 -3.30
CA GLY A 259 -18.22 27.97 -2.52
C GLY A 259 -19.03 26.98 -3.34
N LYS A 260 -19.03 27.08 -4.67
CA LYS A 260 -19.59 26.06 -5.54
C LYS A 260 -18.68 24.83 -5.56
N TYR A 261 -19.22 23.71 -6.00
CA TYR A 261 -18.43 22.49 -6.12
C TYR A 261 -18.68 21.77 -7.45
N VAL A 262 -17.68 21.02 -7.85
CA VAL A 262 -17.75 20.08 -8.96
C VAL A 262 -17.53 18.67 -8.41
N LYS A 263 -18.40 17.71 -8.77
CA LYS A 263 -18.15 16.30 -8.46
C LYS A 263 -16.92 15.84 -9.22
N ILE A 264 -16.07 15.01 -8.57
CA ILE A 264 -14.80 14.57 -9.17
C ILE A 264 -15.00 13.90 -10.54
N ASN A 265 -16.10 13.21 -10.74
CA ASN A 265 -16.42 12.55 -12.01
C ASN A 265 -16.60 13.51 -13.18
N PHE A 266 -16.88 14.79 -12.91
CA PHE A 266 -17.06 15.85 -13.91
C PHE A 266 -15.91 16.86 -13.91
N SER A 267 -14.87 16.60 -13.14
CA SER A 267 -13.66 17.44 -13.10
C SER A 267 -12.72 17.13 -14.28
N SER A 268 -11.68 17.92 -14.46
CA SER A 268 -10.68 17.67 -15.50
C SER A 268 -9.88 16.38 -15.25
N SER A 269 -9.34 15.78 -16.32
CA SER A 269 -8.50 14.59 -16.23
C SER A 269 -7.30 14.79 -15.29
N GLY A 270 -6.66 15.96 -15.34
CA GLY A 270 -5.55 16.29 -14.44
C GLY A 270 -5.98 16.32 -12.96
N GLN A 271 -7.17 16.86 -12.65
CA GLN A 271 -7.72 16.83 -11.29
C GLN A 271 -8.01 15.40 -10.84
N GLN A 272 -8.61 14.57 -11.69
CA GLN A 272 -8.89 13.16 -11.39
C GLN A 272 -7.61 12.35 -11.18
N GLU A 273 -6.54 12.63 -11.93
CA GLU A 273 -5.25 11.96 -11.78
C GLU A 273 -4.53 12.33 -10.49
N CYS A 274 -4.53 13.61 -10.11
CA CYS A 274 -3.70 14.07 -8.99
C CYS A 274 -4.40 14.08 -7.63
N VAL A 275 -5.73 14.10 -7.57
CA VAL A 275 -6.47 14.31 -6.30
C VAL A 275 -6.05 13.36 -5.20
N TRP A 276 -5.89 12.06 -5.50
CA TRP A 276 -5.51 11.09 -4.48
C TRP A 276 -4.00 11.06 -4.18
N ILE A 277 -3.14 11.52 -5.09
CA ILE A 277 -1.74 11.80 -4.74
C ILE A 277 -1.71 12.88 -3.66
N LEU A 278 -2.39 13.99 -3.90
CA LEU A 278 -2.41 15.15 -3.02
C LEU A 278 -3.02 14.81 -1.65
N ASN A 279 -4.15 14.11 -1.66
CA ASN A 279 -4.82 13.68 -0.44
C ASN A 279 -3.96 12.74 0.42
N LEU A 280 -3.29 11.77 -0.20
CA LEU A 280 -2.42 10.84 0.52
C LEU A 280 -1.18 11.52 1.07
N LEU A 281 -0.50 12.37 0.26
CA LEU A 281 0.65 13.13 0.71
C LEU A 281 0.27 14.02 1.90
N PHE A 282 -0.84 14.74 1.80
CA PHE A 282 -1.32 15.62 2.87
C PHE A 282 -1.74 14.84 4.12
N TYR A 283 -2.49 13.73 3.96
CA TYR A 283 -2.91 12.88 5.06
C TYR A 283 -1.72 12.39 5.89
N TYR A 284 -0.72 11.82 5.24
CA TYR A 284 0.44 11.28 5.95
C TYR A 284 1.35 12.37 6.52
N LEU A 285 1.41 13.54 5.88
CA LEU A 285 2.09 14.71 6.42
C LEU A 285 1.49 15.10 7.79
N VAL A 286 0.17 15.28 7.87
CA VAL A 286 -0.49 15.67 9.14
C VAL A 286 -0.51 14.53 10.16
N GLN A 287 -0.44 13.28 9.75
CA GLN A 287 -0.31 12.13 10.65
C GLN A 287 1.11 11.95 11.21
N GLN A 288 2.12 12.64 10.67
CA GLN A 288 3.53 12.53 11.06
C GLN A 288 4.03 11.07 11.08
N LYS A 289 3.60 10.27 10.11
CA LYS A 289 4.03 8.88 9.97
C LYS A 289 5.16 8.80 8.95
N GLU A 290 6.18 8.02 9.28
CA GLU A 290 7.23 7.67 8.32
C GLU A 290 6.66 6.77 7.23
N ILE A 291 6.64 7.29 6.00
CA ILE A 291 6.06 6.61 4.85
C ILE A 291 7.05 6.66 3.68
N LEU A 292 7.28 5.50 3.09
CA LEU A 292 7.90 5.43 1.76
C LEU A 292 6.81 5.52 0.69
N PHE A 293 6.74 6.64 0.00
CA PHE A 293 5.88 6.77 -1.17
C PHE A 293 6.57 6.25 -2.43
N ILE A 294 5.87 5.41 -3.17
CA ILE A 294 6.23 4.99 -4.53
C ILE A 294 5.13 5.53 -5.43
N ILE A 295 5.45 6.57 -6.20
CA ILE A 295 4.47 7.26 -7.05
C ILE A 295 4.88 7.09 -8.51
N GLU A 296 4.02 6.47 -9.31
CA GLU A 296 4.22 6.40 -10.76
C GLU A 296 3.63 7.62 -11.44
N GLU A 297 4.37 8.20 -12.35
CA GLU A 297 3.96 9.30 -13.22
C GLU A 297 3.16 10.40 -12.48
N PRO A 298 3.71 11.02 -11.42
CA PRO A 298 2.99 12.04 -10.65
C PRO A 298 2.60 13.26 -11.48
N GLU A 299 3.30 13.50 -12.59
CA GLU A 299 3.12 14.60 -13.52
C GLU A 299 2.06 14.35 -14.60
N SER A 300 1.55 13.13 -14.72
CA SER A 300 0.62 12.76 -15.81
C SER A 300 -0.62 13.65 -15.84
N HIS A 301 -0.99 14.09 -17.04
CA HIS A 301 -2.15 14.95 -17.33
C HIS A 301 -2.15 16.33 -16.65
N LEU A 302 -1.04 16.75 -16.04
CA LEU A 302 -0.89 18.06 -15.42
C LEU A 302 -0.23 19.07 -16.37
N PHE A 303 -0.68 20.32 -16.27
CA PHE A 303 0.02 21.45 -16.89
C PHE A 303 1.42 21.63 -16.28
N PRO A 304 2.40 22.19 -17.02
CA PRO A 304 3.78 22.34 -16.53
C PRO A 304 3.88 23.09 -15.19
N GLU A 305 3.03 24.09 -14.96
CA GLU A 305 2.99 24.80 -13.69
C GLU A 305 2.54 23.89 -12.52
N SER A 306 1.52 23.06 -12.75
CA SER A 306 1.05 22.08 -11.76
C SER A 306 2.04 20.95 -11.52
N GLN A 307 2.81 20.56 -12.55
CA GLN A 307 3.92 19.60 -12.40
C GLN A 307 5.01 20.15 -11.46
N LYS A 308 5.30 21.44 -11.54
CA LYS A 308 6.20 22.10 -10.60
C LYS A 308 5.63 22.04 -9.17
N TYR A 309 4.39 22.40 -8.98
CA TYR A 309 3.77 22.42 -7.64
C TYR A 309 3.68 21.01 -7.01
N ILE A 310 3.37 19.96 -7.78
CA ILE A 310 3.35 18.60 -7.23
C ILE A 310 4.75 18.14 -6.84
N THR A 311 5.77 18.53 -7.58
CA THR A 311 7.18 18.24 -7.25
C THR A 311 7.58 18.97 -5.95
N GLU A 312 7.18 20.22 -5.79
CA GLU A 312 7.39 21.01 -4.56
C GLU A 312 6.67 20.36 -3.36
N LEU A 313 5.44 19.89 -3.54
CA LEU A 313 4.69 19.20 -2.48
C LEU A 313 5.36 17.88 -2.08
N ILE A 314 5.81 17.08 -3.03
CA ILE A 314 6.56 15.83 -2.75
C ILE A 314 7.84 16.15 -1.98
N ALA A 315 8.58 17.19 -2.38
CA ALA A 315 9.78 17.61 -1.66
C ALA A 315 9.47 18.11 -0.25
N LEU A 316 8.35 18.84 -0.06
CA LEU A 316 7.91 19.35 1.22
C LEU A 316 7.56 18.22 2.21
N VAL A 317 6.96 17.13 1.75
CA VAL A 317 6.58 15.97 2.57
C VAL A 317 7.79 15.12 2.95
N ASN A 318 8.89 15.21 2.20
CA ASN A 318 10.14 14.46 2.46
C ASN A 318 11.08 15.15 3.48
N ASN A 319 10.80 16.37 3.88
CA ASN A 319 11.59 17.14 4.86
C ASN A 319 10.96 17.05 6.27
#